data_508e5430bbc3effc729a6a385de1846d
#
_entry.id   508e5430bbc3effc729a6a385de1846d
#
_cell.length_a   1.000
_cell.length_b   1.000
_cell.length_c   1.000
_cell.angle_alpha   90.00
_cell.angle_beta   90.00
_cell.angle_gamma   90.00
#
_symmetry.space_group_name_H-M   'P 1'
#
loop_
_entity.id
_entity.type
_entity.pdbx_description
1 polymer ?
#
loop_
_entity_poly.entity_id
_entity_poly.type
_entity_poly.pdbx_seq_one_letter_code
_entity_poly.pdbx_strand_id
1 'polypeptide(L)'
;MAEGTDLFEIIHTTRAMRRLKPDPVPDELIRKILQAGVCAASGGNSQRWRFLVLKDSAIKKEVQRYYKRAFDEVVGPRYATSAAPPGVTKERYQRQHAAVEYLTDHFHEAPVWIVACIEEGTATPTRSSGASIYPAVQNMLLAARALGLGATLTTRHLLFEKETEAALGLPPGVRSYAILPIGYPMGHFGPVGRGPLAEVVYEDRWGQPYRGL
;
A
#
# COMPACT_ATOMS: atom_id res chain seq x y z
N MET A 1 22.58 -12.61 4.07
CA MET A 1 21.97 -11.74 3.02
C MET A 1 21.62 -12.69 1.88
N ALA A 2 20.37 -12.75 1.45
CA ALA A 2 20.05 -13.42 0.20
C ALA A 2 20.90 -12.75 -0.90
N GLU A 3 21.60 -13.55 -1.70
CA GLU A 3 22.35 -13.10 -2.86
C GLU A 3 21.46 -12.18 -3.69
N GLY A 4 22.03 -11.05 -4.13
CA GLY A 4 21.34 -9.88 -4.64
C GLY A 4 20.24 -10.18 -5.65
N THR A 5 19.01 -10.11 -5.19
CA THR A 5 17.87 -10.07 -6.10
C THR A 5 17.96 -8.75 -6.85
N ASP A 6 17.99 -8.82 -8.18
CA ASP A 6 18.07 -7.65 -9.05
C ASP A 6 16.91 -6.68 -8.77
N LEU A 7 17.21 -5.37 -8.77
CA LEU A 7 16.21 -4.32 -8.55
C LEU A 7 15.03 -4.44 -9.51
N PHE A 8 15.29 -4.74 -10.78
CA PHE A 8 14.23 -4.88 -11.78
C PHE A 8 13.39 -6.14 -11.55
N GLU A 9 13.97 -7.24 -11.08
CA GLU A 9 13.20 -8.41 -10.65
C GLU A 9 12.26 -8.05 -9.50
N ILE A 10 12.74 -7.35 -8.47
CA ILE A 10 11.92 -6.89 -7.36
C ILE A 10 10.77 -6.02 -7.87
N ILE A 11 11.05 -5.02 -8.72
CA ILE A 11 10.03 -4.13 -9.27
C ILE A 11 8.98 -4.92 -10.07
N HIS A 12 9.41 -5.84 -10.93
CA HIS A 12 8.53 -6.60 -11.81
C HIS A 12 7.70 -7.66 -11.09
N THR A 13 8.09 -8.05 -9.88
CA THR A 13 7.41 -9.09 -9.10
C THR A 13 6.73 -8.58 -7.83
N THR A 14 6.92 -7.30 -7.47
CA THR A 14 6.22 -6.67 -6.36
C THR A 14 4.76 -6.45 -6.72
N ARG A 15 3.87 -7.11 -5.99
CA ARG A 15 2.43 -6.98 -6.15
C ARG A 15 1.73 -6.93 -4.80
N ALA A 16 0.52 -6.42 -4.76
CA ALA A 16 -0.29 -6.37 -3.54
C ALA A 16 -0.58 -7.78 -3.01
N MET A 17 0.06 -8.16 -1.91
CA MET A 17 -0.15 -9.41 -1.20
C MET A 17 -1.17 -9.19 -0.10
N ARG A 18 -2.39 -9.68 -0.28
CA ARG A 18 -3.55 -9.41 0.59
C ARG A 18 -3.89 -10.57 1.52
N ARG A 19 -3.26 -11.73 1.32
CA ARG A 19 -3.39 -12.91 2.17
C ARG A 19 -2.06 -13.12 2.87
N LEU A 20 -2.03 -12.81 4.15
CA LEU A 20 -0.83 -12.83 4.98
C LEU A 20 -1.03 -13.82 6.11
N LYS A 21 0.03 -14.55 6.46
CA LYS A 21 0.05 -15.42 7.65
C LYS A 21 0.12 -14.56 8.90
N PRO A 22 -0.44 -15.01 10.03
CA PRO A 22 -0.36 -14.31 11.32
C PRO A 22 0.99 -14.44 12.01
N ASP A 23 1.93 -15.21 11.43
CA ASP A 23 3.25 -15.43 12.01
C ASP A 23 3.98 -14.11 12.28
N PRO A 24 4.61 -13.92 13.45
CA PRO A 24 5.27 -12.68 13.81
C PRO A 24 6.42 -12.34 12.86
N VAL A 25 6.52 -11.07 12.49
CA VAL A 25 7.63 -10.54 11.68
C VAL A 25 8.71 -9.99 12.63
N PRO A 26 9.98 -10.42 12.51
CA PRO A 26 11.08 -9.89 13.32
C PRO A 26 11.26 -8.39 13.19
N ASP A 27 11.52 -7.70 14.29
CA ASP A 27 11.72 -6.24 14.33
C ASP A 27 12.88 -5.77 13.45
N GLU A 28 13.88 -6.61 13.25
CA GLU A 28 14.99 -6.31 12.34
C GLU A 28 14.51 -6.13 10.89
N LEU A 29 13.58 -6.97 10.43
CA LEU A 29 13.01 -6.85 9.08
C LEU A 29 12.14 -5.61 8.95
N ILE A 30 11.36 -5.30 9.98
CA ILE A 30 10.55 -4.07 10.04
C ILE A 30 11.45 -2.85 9.95
N ARG A 31 12.56 -2.84 10.69
CA ARG A 31 13.55 -1.75 10.66
C ARG A 31 14.15 -1.57 9.27
N LYS A 32 14.52 -2.66 8.58
CA LYS A 32 15.04 -2.59 7.19
C LYS A 32 14.02 -1.98 6.23
N ILE A 33 12.74 -2.33 6.38
CA ILE A 33 11.65 -1.76 5.57
C ILE A 33 11.52 -0.25 5.83
N LEU A 34 11.52 0.17 7.10
CA LEU A 34 11.44 1.59 7.46
C LEU A 34 12.66 2.38 6.97
N GLN A 35 13.87 1.81 7.08
CA GLN A 35 15.09 2.41 6.54
C GLN A 35 15.02 2.63 5.03
N ALA A 36 14.46 1.67 4.27
CA ALA A 36 14.23 1.85 2.85
C ALA A 36 13.22 2.99 2.59
N GLY A 37 12.17 3.07 3.41
CA GLY A 37 11.18 4.14 3.32
C GLY A 37 11.77 5.54 3.43
N VAL A 38 12.59 5.78 4.45
CA VAL A 38 13.20 7.11 4.69
C VAL A 38 14.29 7.48 3.69
N CYS A 39 14.70 6.58 2.80
CA CYS A 39 15.58 6.88 1.66
C CYS A 39 14.84 7.50 0.48
N ALA A 40 13.53 7.67 0.56
CA ALA A 40 12.75 8.30 -0.50
C ALA A 40 13.02 9.81 -0.59
N ALA A 41 12.80 10.37 -1.78
CA ALA A 41 12.80 11.81 -1.95
C ALA A 41 11.63 12.47 -1.21
N SER A 42 11.85 13.66 -0.66
CA SER A 42 10.78 14.48 -0.07
C SER A 42 10.91 15.92 -0.52
N GLY A 43 9.78 16.61 -0.68
CA GLY A 43 9.74 18.01 -1.11
C GLY A 43 10.59 18.90 -0.20
N GLY A 44 11.56 19.61 -0.78
CA GLY A 44 12.51 20.44 -0.04
C GLY A 44 13.34 19.69 1.02
N ASN A 45 13.46 18.36 0.91
CA ASN A 45 14.06 17.49 1.92
C ASN A 45 13.46 17.69 3.33
N SER A 46 12.19 18.02 3.40
CA SER A 46 11.50 18.37 4.64
C SER A 46 11.27 17.17 5.57
N GLN A 47 11.23 15.96 5.03
CA GLN A 47 11.14 14.69 5.78
C GLN A 47 10.03 14.67 6.85
N ARG A 48 8.88 15.27 6.54
CA ARG A 48 7.73 15.37 7.44
C ARG A 48 6.94 14.08 7.61
N TRP A 49 7.41 12.98 7.03
CA TRP A 49 6.80 11.65 7.24
C TRP A 49 6.91 11.22 8.70
N ARG A 50 5.88 10.50 9.14
CA ARG A 50 5.83 9.78 10.42
C ARG A 50 5.31 8.39 10.13
N PHE A 51 5.91 7.38 10.75
CA PHE A 51 5.50 5.99 10.55
C PHE A 51 5.10 5.40 11.89
N LEU A 52 3.82 5.00 12.01
CA LEU A 52 3.34 4.27 13.17
C LEU A 52 3.45 2.77 12.87
N VAL A 53 4.26 2.05 13.64
CA VAL A 53 4.33 0.58 13.59
C VAL A 53 3.29 0.04 14.57
N LEU A 54 2.27 -0.62 14.04
CA LEU A 54 1.14 -1.11 14.82
C LEU A 54 1.16 -2.64 14.88
N LYS A 55 1.30 -3.18 16.10
CA LYS A 55 1.23 -4.61 16.40
C LYS A 55 0.04 -4.96 17.29
N ASP A 56 -0.46 -3.99 18.05
CA ASP A 56 -1.58 -4.20 18.98
C ASP A 56 -2.84 -4.68 18.26
N SER A 57 -3.34 -5.84 18.67
CA SER A 57 -4.48 -6.49 18.02
C SER A 57 -5.81 -5.79 18.29
N ALA A 58 -5.96 -5.14 19.45
CA ALA A 58 -7.19 -4.44 19.81
C ALA A 58 -7.34 -3.17 18.95
N ILE A 59 -6.29 -2.38 18.81
CA ILE A 59 -6.29 -1.20 17.94
C ILE A 59 -6.52 -1.61 16.47
N LYS A 60 -5.84 -2.68 16.00
CA LYS A 60 -6.06 -3.20 14.65
C LYS A 60 -7.52 -3.61 14.41
N LYS A 61 -8.16 -4.27 15.37
CA LYS A 61 -9.57 -4.65 15.27
C LYS A 61 -10.50 -3.43 15.24
N GLU A 62 -10.20 -2.40 16.01
CA GLU A 62 -10.97 -1.17 15.99
C GLU A 62 -10.89 -0.47 14.61
N VAL A 63 -9.69 -0.29 14.08
CA VAL A 63 -9.49 0.27 12.73
C VAL A 63 -10.15 -0.60 11.66
N GLN A 64 -10.09 -1.93 11.79
CA GLN A 64 -10.74 -2.83 10.84
C GLN A 64 -12.26 -2.62 10.76
N ARG A 65 -12.92 -2.24 11.83
CA ARG A 65 -14.38 -1.94 11.79
C ARG A 65 -14.68 -0.85 10.76
N TYR A 66 -13.90 0.21 10.73
CA TYR A 66 -14.04 1.29 9.75
C TYR A 66 -13.60 0.85 8.35
N TYR A 67 -12.53 0.07 8.27
CA TYR A 67 -12.05 -0.49 7.02
C TYR A 67 -13.07 -1.43 6.36
N LYS A 68 -13.72 -2.29 7.16
CA LYS A 68 -14.81 -3.16 6.70
C LYS A 68 -16.03 -2.35 6.32
N ARG A 69 -16.44 -1.40 7.13
CA ARG A 69 -17.57 -0.51 6.84
C ARG A 69 -17.37 0.23 5.51
N ALA A 70 -16.15 0.73 5.24
CA ALA A 70 -15.81 1.35 3.96
C ALA A 70 -15.93 0.37 2.78
N PHE A 71 -15.65 -0.91 2.99
CA PHE A 71 -15.88 -1.93 1.98
C PHE A 71 -17.37 -2.16 1.76
N ASP A 72 -18.11 -2.42 2.82
CA ASP A 72 -19.53 -2.78 2.75
C ASP A 72 -20.37 -1.65 2.13
N GLU A 73 -20.11 -0.40 2.52
CA GLU A 73 -20.90 0.75 2.07
C GLU A 73 -20.46 1.32 0.71
N VAL A 74 -19.17 1.21 0.33
CA VAL A 74 -18.65 1.94 -0.83
C VAL A 74 -17.93 1.04 -1.83
N VAL A 75 -16.97 0.25 -1.40
CA VAL A 75 -16.06 -0.45 -2.32
C VAL A 75 -16.69 -1.71 -2.89
N GLY A 76 -17.34 -2.52 -2.06
CA GLY A 76 -18.02 -3.76 -2.46
C GLY A 76 -19.10 -3.52 -3.51
N PRO A 77 -20.04 -2.57 -3.31
CA PRO A 77 -21.05 -2.21 -4.32
C PRO A 77 -20.44 -1.79 -5.66
N ARG A 78 -19.33 -1.02 -5.63
CA ARG A 78 -18.62 -0.65 -6.87
C ARG A 78 -18.03 -1.86 -7.58
N TYR A 79 -17.43 -2.79 -6.84
CA TYR A 79 -16.89 -4.01 -7.42
C TYR A 79 -17.95 -4.91 -8.04
N ALA A 80 -19.13 -4.99 -7.41
CA ALA A 80 -20.25 -5.78 -7.93
C ALA A 80 -20.74 -5.31 -9.32
N THR A 81 -20.59 -4.01 -9.61
CA THR A 81 -21.06 -3.38 -10.86
C THR A 81 -19.94 -3.08 -11.85
N SER A 82 -18.66 -3.19 -11.45
CA SER A 82 -17.53 -2.84 -12.33
C SER A 82 -17.17 -3.98 -13.27
N ALA A 83 -16.94 -3.63 -14.55
CA ALA A 83 -16.35 -4.56 -15.51
C ALA A 83 -14.84 -4.74 -15.25
N ALA A 84 -14.30 -5.87 -15.71
CA ALA A 84 -12.87 -6.07 -15.68
C ALA A 84 -12.16 -5.02 -16.54
N PRO A 85 -11.04 -4.44 -16.08
CA PRO A 85 -10.25 -3.51 -16.88
C PRO A 85 -9.74 -4.14 -18.17
N PRO A 86 -9.45 -3.35 -19.22
CA PRO A 86 -8.85 -3.85 -20.46
C PRO A 86 -7.62 -4.74 -20.18
N GLY A 87 -7.51 -5.86 -20.88
CA GLY A 87 -6.41 -6.81 -20.73
C GLY A 87 -6.47 -7.70 -19.47
N VAL A 88 -7.53 -7.58 -18.64
CA VAL A 88 -7.76 -8.45 -17.47
C VAL A 88 -8.92 -9.39 -17.75
N THR A 89 -8.69 -10.73 -17.65
CA THR A 89 -9.77 -11.71 -17.77
C THR A 89 -10.75 -11.61 -16.60
N LYS A 90 -12.00 -12.02 -16.83
CA LYS A 90 -13.05 -12.03 -15.79
C LYS A 90 -12.64 -12.85 -14.57
N GLU A 91 -12.03 -14.01 -14.78
CA GLU A 91 -11.58 -14.91 -13.71
C GLU A 91 -10.44 -14.28 -12.90
N ARG A 92 -9.52 -13.57 -13.57
CA ARG A 92 -8.45 -12.84 -12.90
C ARG A 92 -9.01 -11.69 -12.06
N TYR A 93 -9.98 -10.97 -12.60
CA TYR A 93 -10.66 -9.88 -11.89
C TYR A 93 -11.42 -10.39 -10.67
N GLN A 94 -12.16 -11.50 -10.79
CA GLN A 94 -12.84 -12.15 -9.67
C GLN A 94 -11.86 -12.60 -8.58
N ARG A 95 -10.71 -13.19 -8.93
CA ARG A 95 -9.66 -13.54 -7.96
C ARG A 95 -9.10 -12.31 -7.24
N GLN A 96 -8.97 -11.18 -7.93
CA GLN A 96 -8.54 -9.93 -7.30
C GLN A 96 -9.58 -9.43 -6.29
N HIS A 97 -10.86 -9.49 -6.61
CA HIS A 97 -11.94 -9.13 -5.69
C HIS A 97 -11.95 -10.03 -4.46
N ALA A 98 -11.92 -11.34 -4.63
CA ALA A 98 -11.85 -12.29 -3.52
C ALA A 98 -10.63 -12.05 -2.61
N ALA A 99 -9.51 -11.57 -3.16
CA ALA A 99 -8.36 -11.21 -2.34
C ALA A 99 -8.57 -9.88 -1.58
N VAL A 100 -9.34 -8.95 -2.14
CA VAL A 100 -9.71 -7.70 -1.46
C VAL A 100 -10.70 -7.95 -0.33
N GLU A 101 -11.70 -8.80 -0.55
CA GLU A 101 -12.65 -9.26 0.47
C GLU A 101 -11.94 -9.98 1.60
N TYR A 102 -11.07 -10.92 1.27
CA TYR A 102 -10.25 -11.62 2.27
C TYR A 102 -9.46 -10.64 3.15
N LEU A 103 -8.76 -9.66 2.55
CA LEU A 103 -8.05 -8.65 3.32
C LEU A 103 -9.01 -7.84 4.20
N THR A 104 -10.22 -7.57 3.72
CA THR A 104 -11.21 -6.82 4.50
C THR A 104 -11.60 -7.54 5.78
N ASP A 105 -11.82 -8.84 5.70
CA ASP A 105 -12.24 -9.66 6.83
C ASP A 105 -11.08 -10.04 7.77
N HIS A 106 -9.87 -10.16 7.24
CA HIS A 106 -8.66 -10.60 7.94
C HIS A 106 -7.62 -9.48 8.16
N PHE A 107 -8.02 -8.21 8.02
CA PHE A 107 -7.07 -7.09 8.03
C PHE A 107 -6.28 -7.02 9.34
N HIS A 108 -6.96 -7.20 10.48
CA HIS A 108 -6.36 -7.18 11.82
C HIS A 108 -5.40 -8.36 12.10
N GLU A 109 -5.48 -9.44 11.32
CA GLU A 109 -4.66 -10.63 11.51
C GLU A 109 -3.23 -10.46 10.96
N ALA A 110 -3.02 -9.53 10.02
CA ALA A 110 -1.66 -9.21 9.58
C ALA A 110 -0.80 -8.83 10.81
N PRO A 111 0.37 -9.49 11.02
CA PRO A 111 1.13 -9.36 12.26
C PRO A 111 1.57 -7.92 12.53
N VAL A 112 1.89 -7.16 11.48
CA VAL A 112 2.36 -5.78 11.57
C VAL A 112 1.65 -4.92 10.54
N TRP A 113 1.27 -3.70 10.97
CA TRP A 113 0.95 -2.62 10.04
C TRP A 113 1.99 -1.50 10.16
N ILE A 114 2.33 -0.88 9.03
CA ILE A 114 2.99 0.43 9.02
C ILE A 114 1.95 1.42 8.52
N VAL A 115 1.58 2.38 9.36
CA VAL A 115 0.74 3.51 8.97
C VAL A 115 1.66 4.64 8.54
N ALA A 116 1.57 5.02 7.27
CA ALA A 116 2.35 6.11 6.70
C ALA A 116 1.60 7.42 6.87
N CYS A 117 2.20 8.35 7.61
CA CYS A 117 1.62 9.63 7.96
C CYS A 117 2.52 10.79 7.54
N ILE A 118 1.93 11.98 7.43
CA ILE A 118 2.66 13.25 7.31
C ILE A 118 2.22 14.19 8.43
N GLU A 119 3.19 14.91 8.97
CA GLU A 119 2.97 16.03 9.86
C GLU A 119 2.60 17.26 9.01
N GLU A 120 1.29 17.46 8.80
CA GLU A 120 0.74 18.54 7.98
C GLU A 120 0.58 19.86 8.77
N GLY A 121 0.59 19.78 10.11
CA GLY A 121 0.24 20.91 10.95
C GLY A 121 -1.22 21.31 10.76
N THR A 122 -1.47 22.57 10.44
CA THR A 122 -2.82 23.10 10.16
C THR A 122 -3.20 23.05 8.68
N ALA A 123 -2.27 22.60 7.81
CA ALA A 123 -2.51 22.55 6.38
C ALA A 123 -3.42 21.36 5.99
N THR A 124 -4.21 21.57 4.94
CA THR A 124 -4.96 20.46 4.32
C THR A 124 -4.02 19.58 3.49
N PRO A 125 -4.17 18.25 3.52
CA PRO A 125 -3.41 17.35 2.66
C PRO A 125 -3.48 17.75 1.19
N THR A 126 -2.34 17.71 0.50
CA THR A 126 -2.21 18.12 -0.90
C THR A 126 -1.60 17.01 -1.75
N ARG A 127 -1.64 17.20 -3.09
CA ARG A 127 -0.90 16.31 -4.00
C ARG A 127 0.61 16.34 -3.72
N SER A 128 1.16 17.48 -3.31
CA SER A 128 2.57 17.62 -2.92
C SER A 128 2.92 16.79 -1.69
N SER A 129 2.02 16.75 -0.70
CA SER A 129 2.19 15.90 0.48
C SER A 129 2.24 14.42 0.06
N GLY A 130 1.31 14.00 -0.81
CA GLY A 130 1.31 12.65 -1.39
C GLY A 130 2.61 12.33 -2.14
N ALA A 131 3.17 13.29 -2.88
CA ALA A 131 4.43 13.11 -3.62
C ALA A 131 5.64 12.85 -2.71
N SER A 132 5.57 13.21 -1.42
CA SER A 132 6.62 12.90 -0.45
C SER A 132 6.41 11.55 0.25
N ILE A 133 5.18 11.18 0.58
CA ILE A 133 4.92 9.96 1.37
C ILE A 133 4.80 8.70 0.50
N TYR A 134 4.19 8.78 -0.69
CA TYR A 134 4.00 7.58 -1.52
C TYR A 134 5.30 7.01 -2.11
N PRO A 135 6.35 7.79 -2.44
CA PRO A 135 7.66 7.22 -2.74
C PRO A 135 8.25 6.42 -1.58
N ALA A 136 8.12 6.91 -0.33
CA ALA A 136 8.54 6.17 0.86
C ALA A 136 7.75 4.86 1.01
N VAL A 137 6.44 4.89 0.80
CA VAL A 137 5.58 3.70 0.80
C VAL A 137 6.02 2.71 -0.27
N GLN A 138 6.32 3.18 -1.49
CA GLN A 138 6.78 2.30 -2.57
C GLN A 138 8.12 1.65 -2.23
N ASN A 139 9.09 2.39 -1.67
CA ASN A 139 10.35 1.83 -1.21
C ASN A 139 10.13 0.74 -0.15
N MET A 140 9.21 0.95 0.81
CA MET A 140 8.86 -0.04 1.81
C MET A 140 8.24 -1.31 1.19
N LEU A 141 7.40 -1.19 0.17
CA LEU A 141 6.83 -2.34 -0.54
C LEU A 141 7.90 -3.15 -1.28
N LEU A 142 8.85 -2.48 -1.94
CA LEU A 142 9.98 -3.12 -2.61
C LEU A 142 10.89 -3.82 -1.60
N ALA A 143 11.20 -3.16 -0.48
CA ALA A 143 12.00 -3.73 0.58
C ALA A 143 11.31 -4.96 1.22
N ALA A 144 10.01 -4.89 1.49
CA ALA A 144 9.25 -6.04 1.97
C ALA A 144 9.37 -7.22 1.01
N ARG A 145 9.18 -6.99 -0.31
CA ARG A 145 9.34 -8.01 -1.36
C ARG A 145 10.75 -8.60 -1.35
N ALA A 146 11.80 -7.78 -1.29
CA ALA A 146 13.19 -8.23 -1.26
C ALA A 146 13.51 -9.08 -0.02
N LEU A 147 12.81 -8.84 1.09
CA LEU A 147 12.92 -9.60 2.33
C LEU A 147 12.00 -10.84 2.38
N GLY A 148 11.29 -11.15 1.29
CA GLY A 148 10.36 -12.28 1.24
C GLY A 148 9.03 -12.03 1.97
N LEU A 149 8.74 -10.81 2.37
CA LEU A 149 7.50 -10.42 3.04
C LEU A 149 6.47 -9.91 2.04
N GLY A 150 5.21 -10.30 2.27
CA GLY A 150 4.06 -9.76 1.57
C GLY A 150 3.61 -8.44 2.20
N ALA A 151 3.24 -7.50 1.34
CA ALA A 151 2.65 -6.23 1.76
C ALA A 151 1.65 -5.73 0.72
N THR A 152 0.80 -4.79 1.13
CA THR A 152 -0.03 -4.03 0.19
C THR A 152 -0.24 -2.62 0.72
N LEU A 153 -0.33 -1.64 -0.17
CA LEU A 153 -0.80 -0.31 0.16
C LEU A 153 -2.32 -0.29 0.15
N THR A 154 -2.93 0.23 1.21
CA THR A 154 -4.36 0.52 1.22
C THR A 154 -4.64 1.91 1.76
N THR A 155 -5.61 2.59 1.13
CA THR A 155 -6.09 3.93 1.49
C THR A 155 -7.57 3.93 1.85
N ARG A 156 -8.18 2.75 1.98
CA ARG A 156 -9.62 2.61 2.23
C ARG A 156 -10.06 3.24 3.56
N HIS A 157 -9.18 3.26 4.55
CA HIS A 157 -9.41 3.90 5.84
C HIS A 157 -9.72 5.40 5.71
N LEU A 158 -9.29 6.06 4.62
CA LEU A 158 -9.57 7.47 4.37
C LEU A 158 -11.07 7.77 4.16
N LEU A 159 -11.90 6.78 3.89
CA LEU A 159 -13.36 6.94 3.86
C LEU A 159 -13.94 7.21 5.26
N PHE A 160 -13.23 6.82 6.31
CA PHE A 160 -13.52 7.08 7.72
C PHE A 160 -12.25 7.60 8.39
N GLU A 161 -11.65 8.63 7.78
CA GLU A 161 -10.33 9.16 8.14
C GLU A 161 -10.29 9.60 9.62
N LYS A 162 -11.25 10.41 10.04
CA LYS A 162 -11.29 10.96 11.40
C LYS A 162 -11.40 9.87 12.47
N GLU A 163 -12.30 8.92 12.26
CA GLU A 163 -12.52 7.82 13.17
C GLU A 163 -11.29 6.90 13.22
N THR A 164 -10.69 6.64 12.07
CA THR A 164 -9.48 5.82 11.97
C THR A 164 -8.30 6.50 12.64
N GLU A 165 -8.07 7.78 12.40
CA GLU A 165 -6.98 8.54 13.00
C GLU A 165 -7.15 8.65 14.53
N ALA A 166 -8.39 8.80 15.02
CA ALA A 166 -8.70 8.77 16.44
C ALA A 166 -8.39 7.38 17.06
N ALA A 167 -8.81 6.29 16.39
CA ALA A 167 -8.50 4.93 16.85
C ALA A 167 -6.99 4.62 16.85
N LEU A 168 -6.23 5.22 15.93
CA LEU A 168 -4.77 5.13 15.88
C LEU A 168 -4.07 6.05 16.90
N GLY A 169 -4.80 6.94 17.56
CA GLY A 169 -4.23 7.90 18.49
C GLY A 169 -3.33 8.94 17.83
N LEU A 170 -3.58 9.31 16.56
CA LEU A 170 -2.78 10.30 15.89
C LEU A 170 -3.03 11.70 16.50
N PRO A 171 -1.96 12.46 16.79
CA PRO A 171 -2.12 13.80 17.35
C PRO A 171 -2.64 14.78 16.28
N PRO A 172 -3.23 15.93 16.71
CA PRO A 172 -3.62 16.98 15.79
C PRO A 172 -2.46 17.39 14.87
N GLY A 173 -2.76 17.58 13.59
CA GLY A 173 -1.77 17.96 12.60
C GLY A 173 -0.99 16.79 11.96
N VAL A 174 -1.15 15.57 12.42
CA VAL A 174 -0.64 14.36 11.77
C VAL A 174 -1.77 13.69 11.02
N ARG A 175 -1.59 13.46 9.72
CA ARG A 175 -2.59 12.85 8.83
C ARG A 175 -2.09 11.53 8.30
N SER A 176 -2.97 10.55 8.26
CA SER A 176 -2.68 9.23 7.67
C SER A 176 -2.87 9.25 6.15
N TYR A 177 -1.97 8.59 5.41
CA TYR A 177 -2.00 8.51 3.95
C TYR A 177 -2.18 7.10 3.44
N ALA A 178 -1.58 6.14 4.10
CA ALA A 178 -1.69 4.72 3.74
C ALA A 178 -1.49 3.83 4.96
N ILE A 179 -2.11 2.65 4.92
CA ILE A 179 -1.81 1.56 5.84
C ILE A 179 -1.20 0.42 5.02
N LEU A 180 -0.08 -0.11 5.49
CA LEU A 180 0.63 -1.24 4.90
C LEU A 180 0.55 -2.43 5.86
N PRO A 181 -0.39 -3.37 5.69
CA PRO A 181 -0.30 -4.65 6.36
C PRO A 181 0.89 -5.42 5.79
N ILE A 182 1.72 -5.97 6.68
CA ILE A 182 2.96 -6.68 6.37
C ILE A 182 2.97 -8.02 7.10
N GLY A 183 3.38 -9.08 6.41
CA GLY A 183 3.49 -10.43 6.97
C GLY A 183 4.06 -11.41 5.96
N TYR A 184 4.20 -12.67 6.34
CA TYR A 184 4.58 -13.70 5.39
C TYR A 184 3.41 -13.99 4.43
N PRO A 185 3.63 -14.01 3.09
CA PRO A 185 2.54 -14.22 2.15
C PRO A 185 2.06 -15.67 2.18
N MET A 186 0.74 -15.88 2.03
CA MET A 186 0.16 -17.23 1.82
C MET A 186 0.29 -17.70 0.37
N GLY A 187 0.61 -16.78 -0.55
CA GLY A 187 0.82 -17.07 -1.97
C GLY A 187 2.25 -16.78 -2.42
N HIS A 188 2.48 -16.92 -3.71
CA HIS A 188 3.78 -16.68 -4.32
C HIS A 188 3.85 -15.30 -4.97
N PHE A 189 5.03 -14.71 -4.96
CA PHE A 189 5.34 -13.57 -5.82
C PHE A 189 5.33 -14.01 -7.29
N GLY A 190 5.15 -13.06 -8.17
CA GLY A 190 5.14 -13.33 -9.59
C GLY A 190 4.94 -12.06 -10.40
N PRO A 191 5.08 -12.12 -11.72
CA PRO A 191 5.06 -10.95 -12.56
C PRO A 191 3.76 -10.15 -12.42
N VAL A 192 3.89 -8.83 -12.46
CA VAL A 192 2.74 -7.93 -12.52
C VAL A 192 2.28 -7.78 -13.96
N GLY A 193 0.98 -7.94 -14.21
CA GLY A 193 0.40 -7.62 -15.51
C GLY A 193 0.18 -6.12 -15.64
N ARG A 194 0.65 -5.54 -16.74
CA ARG A 194 0.44 -4.14 -17.10
C ARG A 194 0.05 -4.07 -18.57
N GLY A 195 -0.58 -2.97 -18.97
CA GLY A 195 -0.82 -2.66 -20.36
C GLY A 195 0.46 -2.28 -21.12
N PRO A 196 0.39 -2.18 -22.44
CA PRO A 196 1.53 -1.77 -23.26
C PRO A 196 2.05 -0.38 -22.89
N LEU A 197 3.36 -0.21 -22.93
CA LEU A 197 3.99 1.06 -22.58
C LEU A 197 3.58 2.19 -23.55
N ALA A 198 3.34 1.86 -24.81
CA ALA A 198 2.89 2.79 -25.85
C ALA A 198 1.54 3.46 -25.55
N GLU A 199 0.71 2.85 -24.68
CA GLU A 199 -0.60 3.45 -24.30
C GLU A 199 -0.48 4.53 -23.22
N VAL A 200 0.68 4.64 -22.56
CA VAL A 200 0.86 5.49 -21.38
C VAL A 200 2.07 6.42 -21.47
N VAL A 201 2.81 6.39 -22.58
CA VAL A 201 4.01 7.22 -22.79
C VAL A 201 3.81 8.13 -23.99
N TYR A 202 4.03 9.42 -23.79
CA TYR A 202 3.91 10.45 -24.82
C TYR A 202 5.21 11.24 -24.91
N GLU A 203 5.53 11.76 -26.10
CA GLU A 203 6.68 12.60 -26.40
C GLU A 203 6.24 14.07 -26.47
N ASP A 204 6.92 14.96 -25.77
CA ASP A 204 6.76 16.42 -25.77
C ASP A 204 5.37 16.93 -25.39
N ARG A 205 4.30 16.37 -25.94
CA ARG A 205 2.90 16.78 -25.70
C ARG A 205 1.99 15.60 -25.47
N TRP A 206 0.98 15.81 -24.65
CA TRP A 206 -0.07 14.80 -24.43
C TRP A 206 -0.71 14.35 -25.75
N GLY A 207 -0.84 13.04 -25.93
CA GLY A 207 -1.43 12.44 -27.13
C GLY A 207 -0.46 12.22 -28.28
N GLN A 208 0.81 12.66 -28.20
CA GLN A 208 1.84 12.35 -29.19
C GLN A 208 2.59 11.09 -28.77
N PRO A 209 2.50 9.97 -29.51
CA PRO A 209 3.19 8.73 -29.14
C PRO A 209 4.71 8.92 -29.07
N TYR A 210 5.33 8.33 -28.04
CA TYR A 210 6.79 8.29 -27.93
C TYR A 210 7.39 7.38 -29.01
N ARG A 211 8.33 7.89 -29.80
CA ARG A 211 8.92 7.20 -30.97
C ARG A 211 9.99 6.16 -30.59
N GLY A 212 10.44 6.16 -29.34
CA GLY A 212 11.46 5.24 -28.84
C GLY A 212 10.92 3.90 -28.29
N LEU A 213 9.63 3.56 -28.54
CA LEU A 213 9.00 2.32 -28.12
C LEU A 213 8.73 1.40 -29.29
#